data_f5a69df021fbb3b74d01b5e13b6436fe
#
_entry.id   f5a69df021fbb3b74d01b5e13b6436fe
#
_cell.length_a   1.000
_cell.length_b   1.000
_cell.length_c   1.000
_cell.angle_alpha   90.00
_cell.angle_beta   90.00
_cell.angle_gamma   90.00
#
_symmetry.space_group_name_H-M   'P 1'
#
loop_
_entity.id
_entity.type
_entity.pdbx_description
1 polymer ?
#
loop_
_entity_poly.entity_id
_entity_poly.type
_entity_poly.pdbx_seq_one_letter_code
_entity_poly.pdbx_strand_id
1 'polypeptide(L)'
;MEIRQFRFHVGLPREVRLLHTTDNHLCLADERDGARKIALAKNRAEAFGASADVLCERFRASVAYAKENRLLYLSTGDILDFVSLANLEFARQTLEGCDYLMAAGNHEYSLYVGEAWEDEAYKQQSFVLVQSYFKPNLVFDARIVGGVNFVTLDNVYYNFTAYQLMRMKEEAKKGFPIILCVHTPFYAPKLYDFMMETDGSCAYLTAAPEEKIACYNAHRYRQQKADAATLAFVDFAAHEPSVCGIIAGHCHHPFADTLSWYRKVPMLVGGAGCSGCAAEIIID
;
A
#
# COMPACT_ATOMS: atom_id res chain seq x y z
N MET A 1 3.27 -14.50 13.58
CA MET A 1 2.50 -13.76 12.56
C MET A 1 1.04 -14.14 12.69
N GLU A 2 0.15 -13.16 12.83
CA GLU A 2 -1.31 -13.36 12.81
C GLU A 2 -1.78 -13.29 11.35
N ILE A 3 -2.42 -14.35 10.85
CA ILE A 3 -2.93 -14.42 9.48
C ILE A 3 -4.45 -14.44 9.53
N ARG A 4 -5.08 -13.43 8.93
CA ARG A 4 -6.53 -13.37 8.73
C ARG A 4 -6.87 -13.81 7.32
N GLN A 5 -8.03 -14.42 7.11
CA GLN A 5 -8.50 -14.77 5.77
C GLN A 5 -9.54 -13.77 5.28
N PHE A 6 -9.45 -13.44 4.00
CA PHE A 6 -10.43 -12.60 3.32
C PHE A 6 -10.73 -13.18 1.93
N ARG A 7 -11.97 -13.02 1.45
CA ARG A 7 -12.40 -13.59 0.17
C ARG A 7 -13.05 -12.53 -0.73
N PHE A 8 -12.62 -12.54 -2.00
CA PHE A 8 -13.26 -11.80 -3.08
C PHE A 8 -13.94 -12.78 -4.03
N HIS A 9 -15.24 -12.58 -4.27
CA HIS A 9 -16.02 -13.36 -5.23
C HIS A 9 -16.08 -12.63 -6.56
N VAL A 10 -15.37 -13.11 -7.56
CA VAL A 10 -15.28 -12.51 -8.89
C VAL A 10 -15.70 -13.46 -10.02
N GLY A 11 -16.10 -14.69 -9.67
CA GLY A 11 -16.61 -15.68 -10.61
C GLY A 11 -15.52 -16.46 -11.35
N LEU A 12 -14.41 -16.79 -10.70
CA LEU A 12 -13.34 -17.58 -11.29
C LEU A 12 -13.69 -19.09 -11.29
N PRO A 13 -13.21 -19.84 -12.30
CA PRO A 13 -13.35 -21.30 -12.32
C PRO A 13 -12.44 -22.01 -11.31
N ARG A 14 -11.41 -21.34 -10.83
CA ARG A 14 -10.44 -21.85 -9.83
C ARG A 14 -9.99 -20.72 -8.92
N GLU A 15 -9.82 -21.03 -7.64
CA GLU A 15 -9.33 -20.07 -6.65
C GLU A 15 -7.90 -19.59 -6.99
N VAL A 16 -7.68 -18.28 -6.82
CA VAL A 16 -6.36 -17.65 -6.73
C VAL A 16 -6.10 -17.29 -5.28
N ARG A 17 -4.96 -17.68 -4.75
CA ARG A 17 -4.59 -17.42 -3.36
C ARG A 17 -3.32 -16.59 -3.31
N LEU A 18 -3.28 -15.60 -2.43
CA LEU A 18 -2.12 -14.76 -2.20
C LEU A 18 -1.97 -14.41 -0.71
N LEU A 19 -0.75 -14.06 -0.32
CA LEU A 19 -0.48 -13.46 0.98
C LEU A 19 -0.33 -11.94 0.79
N HIS A 20 -1.18 -11.19 1.45
CA HIS A 20 -1.11 -9.74 1.51
C HIS A 20 -0.42 -9.28 2.80
N THR A 21 0.54 -8.38 2.65
CA THR A 21 1.15 -7.63 3.75
C THR A 21 1.23 -6.16 3.39
N THR A 22 1.35 -5.31 4.40
CA THR A 22 1.47 -3.87 4.27
C THR A 22 2.14 -3.31 5.51
N ASP A 23 2.68 -2.10 5.46
CA ASP A 23 3.15 -1.37 6.64
C ASP A 23 4.15 -2.19 7.49
N ASN A 24 5.18 -2.74 6.83
CA ASN A 24 6.23 -3.53 7.51
C ASN A 24 7.22 -2.62 8.25
N HIS A 25 7.45 -1.41 7.76
CA HIS A 25 8.27 -0.37 8.36
C HIS A 25 9.64 -0.84 8.78
N LEU A 26 10.43 -1.35 7.83
CA LEU A 26 11.83 -1.72 8.09
C LEU A 26 12.61 -0.48 8.52
N CYS A 27 13.29 -0.59 9.66
CA CYS A 27 14.03 0.49 10.31
C CYS A 27 15.52 0.14 10.39
N LEU A 28 16.18 0.00 9.25
CA LEU A 28 17.62 -0.27 9.15
C LEU A 28 18.38 0.94 8.61
N ALA A 29 19.56 1.18 9.15
CA ALA A 29 20.56 2.09 8.60
C ALA A 29 21.96 1.62 9.01
N ASP A 30 22.96 1.86 8.17
CA ASP A 30 24.35 1.57 8.45
C ASP A 30 25.25 2.79 8.19
N GLU A 31 26.57 2.59 8.25
CA GLU A 31 27.54 3.68 8.10
C GLU A 31 27.42 4.44 6.77
N ARG A 32 26.97 3.78 5.70
CA ARG A 32 26.73 4.38 4.38
C ARG A 32 25.54 5.36 4.38
N ASP A 33 24.60 5.17 5.29
CA ASP A 33 23.42 6.02 5.45
C ASP A 33 23.68 7.22 6.35
N GLY A 34 24.79 7.21 7.10
CA GLY A 34 25.24 8.27 7.99
C GLY A 34 24.56 8.27 9.37
N ALA A 35 25.22 8.95 10.32
CA ALA A 35 24.83 8.93 11.73
C ALA A 35 23.39 9.39 12.00
N ARG A 36 22.89 10.33 11.19
CA ARG A 36 21.51 10.84 11.35
C ARG A 36 20.48 9.75 11.05
N LYS A 37 20.67 8.94 10.00
CA LYS A 37 19.75 7.83 9.68
C LYS A 37 19.89 6.68 10.65
N ILE A 38 21.09 6.42 11.17
CA ILE A 38 21.29 5.42 12.23
C ILE A 38 20.49 5.79 13.49
N ALA A 39 20.53 7.08 13.90
CA ALA A 39 19.73 7.55 15.02
C ALA A 39 18.20 7.47 14.71
N LEU A 40 17.80 7.84 13.49
CA LEU A 40 16.42 7.74 13.03
C LEU A 40 15.92 6.30 13.10
N ALA A 41 16.70 5.32 12.60
CA ALA A 41 16.35 3.90 12.60
C ALA A 41 16.00 3.38 13.99
N LYS A 42 16.81 3.73 15.00
CA LYS A 42 16.55 3.36 16.39
C LYS A 42 15.24 3.94 16.89
N ASN A 43 15.06 5.25 16.74
CA ASN A 43 13.88 5.96 17.24
C ASN A 43 12.59 5.45 16.58
N ARG A 44 12.67 5.13 15.28
CA ARG A 44 11.51 4.64 14.53
C ARG A 44 11.12 3.21 14.93
N ALA A 45 12.07 2.30 15.09
CA ALA A 45 11.79 0.97 15.59
C ALA A 45 11.14 0.99 16.99
N GLU A 46 11.64 1.84 17.89
CA GLU A 46 11.04 2.04 19.22
C GLU A 46 9.61 2.58 19.14
N ALA A 47 9.30 3.47 18.17
CA ALA A 47 7.95 3.99 17.95
C ALA A 47 6.94 2.92 17.51
N PHE A 48 7.41 1.83 16.86
CA PHE A 48 6.59 0.66 16.56
C PHE A 48 6.54 -0.37 17.72
N GLY A 49 7.09 -0.05 18.88
CA GLY A 49 7.16 -0.95 20.03
C GLY A 49 8.01 -2.20 19.78
N ALA A 50 9.03 -2.10 18.89
CA ALA A 50 9.86 -3.21 18.46
C ALA A 50 11.33 -2.78 18.34
N SER A 51 12.22 -3.75 18.13
CA SER A 51 13.57 -3.49 17.61
C SER A 51 13.59 -3.65 16.09
N ALA A 52 14.61 -3.11 15.44
CA ALA A 52 14.82 -3.30 14.01
C ALA A 52 14.91 -4.79 13.64
N ASP A 53 15.55 -5.62 14.48
CA ASP A 53 15.62 -7.07 14.26
C ASP A 53 14.25 -7.74 14.26
N VAL A 54 13.37 -7.35 15.19
CA VAL A 54 11.99 -7.87 15.26
C VAL A 54 11.20 -7.51 14.01
N LEU A 55 11.32 -6.27 13.51
CA LEU A 55 10.68 -5.84 12.27
C LEU A 55 11.20 -6.66 11.07
N CYS A 56 12.51 -6.86 11.00
CA CYS A 56 13.15 -7.69 9.98
C CYS A 56 12.68 -9.16 10.03
N GLU A 57 12.58 -9.73 11.22
CA GLU A 57 12.08 -11.10 11.41
C GLU A 57 10.63 -11.25 10.97
N ARG A 58 9.77 -10.30 11.31
CA ARG A 58 8.36 -10.30 10.88
C ARG A 58 8.24 -10.25 9.37
N PHE A 59 9.01 -9.38 8.71
CA PHE A 59 9.03 -9.29 7.25
C PHE A 59 9.57 -10.58 6.61
N ARG A 60 10.70 -11.13 7.09
CA ARG A 60 11.22 -12.43 6.61
C ARG A 60 10.20 -13.55 6.79
N ALA A 61 9.53 -13.62 7.93
CA ALA A 61 8.54 -14.64 8.22
C ALA A 61 7.34 -14.58 7.25
N SER A 62 6.89 -13.38 6.89
CA SER A 62 5.80 -13.22 5.91
C SER A 62 6.20 -13.68 4.51
N VAL A 63 7.41 -13.32 4.05
CA VAL A 63 7.93 -13.74 2.75
C VAL A 63 8.21 -15.25 2.73
N ALA A 64 8.76 -15.81 3.81
CA ALA A 64 8.98 -17.25 3.94
C ALA A 64 7.66 -18.03 3.88
N TYR A 65 6.64 -17.57 4.60
CA TYR A 65 5.31 -18.17 4.57
C TYR A 65 4.73 -18.22 3.14
N ALA A 66 4.83 -17.13 2.40
CA ALA A 66 4.36 -17.09 1.02
C ALA A 66 5.11 -18.10 0.12
N LYS A 67 6.44 -18.19 0.26
CA LYS A 67 7.28 -19.14 -0.49
C LYS A 67 6.93 -20.60 -0.17
N GLU A 68 6.83 -20.93 1.11
CA GLU A 68 6.54 -22.29 1.60
C GLU A 68 5.16 -22.76 1.16
N ASN A 69 4.17 -21.87 1.14
CA ASN A 69 2.79 -22.16 0.74
C ASN A 69 2.54 -21.90 -0.75
N ARG A 70 3.56 -21.49 -1.53
CA ARG A 70 3.47 -21.18 -2.97
C ARG A 70 2.39 -20.13 -3.28
N LEU A 71 2.28 -19.13 -2.42
CA LEU A 71 1.37 -18.01 -2.58
C LEU A 71 2.05 -16.88 -3.33
N LEU A 72 1.30 -16.17 -4.17
CA LEU A 72 1.73 -14.86 -4.65
C LEU A 72 1.83 -13.92 -3.44
N TYR A 73 2.96 -13.23 -3.31
CA TYR A 73 3.13 -12.23 -2.27
C TYR A 73 2.68 -10.86 -2.79
N LEU A 74 1.80 -10.19 -2.10
CA LEU A 74 1.37 -8.83 -2.40
C LEU A 74 1.74 -7.90 -1.25
N SER A 75 2.55 -6.89 -1.54
CA SER A 75 2.73 -5.76 -0.62
C SER A 75 1.96 -4.55 -1.13
N THR A 76 1.18 -3.94 -0.26
CA THR A 76 0.56 -2.64 -0.54
C THR A 76 1.32 -1.47 0.08
N GLY A 77 2.65 -1.58 0.17
CA GLY A 77 3.54 -0.47 0.50
C GLY A 77 3.97 -0.41 1.96
N ASP A 78 4.80 0.59 2.22
CA ASP A 78 5.46 0.82 3.50
C ASP A 78 6.24 -0.42 3.98
N ILE A 79 6.96 -1.08 3.03
CA ILE A 79 7.96 -2.08 3.39
C ILE A 79 9.09 -1.39 4.17
N LEU A 80 9.53 -0.23 3.70
CA LEU A 80 10.53 0.62 4.35
C LEU A 80 9.82 1.62 5.27
N ASP A 81 10.45 2.02 6.36
CA ASP A 81 10.00 3.18 7.14
C ASP A 81 10.61 4.49 6.61
N PHE A 82 11.77 4.41 6.03
CA PHE A 82 12.47 5.51 5.36
C PHE A 82 13.51 4.95 4.38
N VAL A 83 13.90 5.76 3.42
CA VAL A 83 14.90 5.39 2.42
C VAL A 83 16.29 5.34 3.07
N SER A 84 16.87 4.14 3.11
CA SER A 84 18.27 3.88 3.45
C SER A 84 18.81 2.73 2.58
N LEU A 85 20.11 2.69 2.38
CA LEU A 85 20.73 1.59 1.64
C LEU A 85 20.53 0.26 2.37
N ALA A 86 20.65 0.26 3.70
CA ALA A 86 20.44 -0.91 4.52
C ALA A 86 19.01 -1.47 4.41
N ASN A 87 17.98 -0.62 4.45
CA ASN A 87 16.58 -1.04 4.25
C ASN A 87 16.36 -1.62 2.85
N LEU A 88 16.82 -0.91 1.82
CA LEU A 88 16.62 -1.30 0.42
C LEU A 88 17.29 -2.64 0.10
N GLU A 89 18.53 -2.83 0.55
CA GLU A 89 19.24 -4.08 0.37
C GLU A 89 18.58 -5.25 1.10
N PHE A 90 18.17 -5.02 2.34
CA PHE A 90 17.49 -6.03 3.14
C PHE A 90 16.14 -6.44 2.51
N ALA A 91 15.34 -5.48 2.08
CA ALA A 91 14.07 -5.76 1.40
C ALA A 91 14.29 -6.56 0.11
N ARG A 92 15.22 -6.13 -0.75
CA ARG A 92 15.57 -6.83 -1.99
C ARG A 92 16.03 -8.26 -1.74
N GLN A 93 16.96 -8.47 -0.79
CA GLN A 93 17.47 -9.80 -0.44
C GLN A 93 16.37 -10.72 0.09
N THR A 94 15.49 -10.20 0.95
CA THR A 94 14.39 -10.98 1.51
C THR A 94 13.39 -11.42 0.44
N LEU A 95 13.08 -10.51 -0.51
CA LEU A 95 12.19 -10.78 -1.64
C LEU A 95 12.84 -11.61 -2.77
N GLU A 96 14.12 -11.89 -2.70
CA GLU A 96 14.79 -12.69 -3.71
C GLU A 96 14.17 -14.08 -3.81
N GLY A 97 13.88 -14.52 -5.05
CA GLY A 97 13.19 -15.79 -5.31
C GLY A 97 11.73 -15.83 -4.87
N CYS A 98 11.16 -14.74 -4.37
CA CYS A 98 9.73 -14.61 -4.14
C CYS A 98 9.02 -14.11 -5.42
N ASP A 99 7.86 -14.69 -5.71
CA ASP A 99 6.94 -14.15 -6.71
C ASP A 99 6.07 -13.09 -6.06
N TYR A 100 6.27 -11.80 -6.41
CA TYR A 100 5.60 -10.72 -5.70
C TYR A 100 5.08 -9.61 -6.60
N LEU A 101 4.07 -8.90 -6.07
CA LEU A 101 3.53 -7.63 -6.54
C LEU A 101 3.72 -6.58 -5.45
N MET A 102 3.84 -5.32 -5.84
CA MET A 102 4.04 -4.23 -4.88
C MET A 102 3.40 -2.94 -5.37
N ALA A 103 2.57 -2.33 -4.53
CA ALA A 103 2.25 -0.91 -4.61
C ALA A 103 3.19 -0.14 -3.67
N ALA A 104 3.64 1.05 -4.06
CA ALA A 104 4.46 1.86 -3.18
C ALA A 104 3.61 2.55 -2.12
N GLY A 105 4.11 2.65 -0.89
CA GLY A 105 3.57 3.48 0.16
C GLY A 105 4.33 4.80 0.32
N ASN A 106 3.87 5.66 1.22
CA ASN A 106 4.49 6.98 1.41
C ASN A 106 5.87 6.89 2.06
N HIS A 107 6.11 5.87 2.85
CA HIS A 107 7.40 5.65 3.50
C HIS A 107 8.47 5.13 2.54
N GLU A 108 8.10 4.50 1.41
CA GLU A 108 9.06 4.15 0.36
C GLU A 108 9.83 5.34 -0.17
N TYR A 109 9.28 6.55 -0.09
CA TYR A 109 9.93 7.75 -0.61
C TYR A 109 10.43 8.69 0.48
N SER A 110 10.13 8.43 1.74
CA SER A 110 10.51 9.27 2.88
C SER A 110 12.02 9.21 3.13
N LEU A 111 12.70 10.36 3.12
CA LEU A 111 14.12 10.43 3.47
C LEU A 111 14.32 10.53 4.99
N TYR A 112 13.47 11.28 5.66
CA TYR A 112 13.45 11.45 7.11
C TYR A 112 12.02 11.62 7.59
N VAL A 113 11.52 10.62 8.31
CA VAL A 113 10.15 10.62 8.82
C VAL A 113 9.95 11.78 9.80
N GLY A 114 8.84 12.47 9.66
CA GLY A 114 8.45 13.60 10.50
C GLY A 114 8.99 14.96 10.06
N GLU A 115 9.78 15.05 8.99
CA GLU A 115 10.35 16.32 8.54
C GLU A 115 9.66 16.89 7.30
N ALA A 116 9.55 16.10 6.26
CA ALA A 116 9.00 16.56 4.99
C ALA A 116 7.49 16.30 4.84
N TRP A 117 6.85 15.75 5.84
CA TRP A 117 5.41 15.55 5.84
C TRP A 117 4.89 14.83 4.58
N GLU A 118 5.60 13.77 4.14
CA GLU A 118 5.25 13.07 2.89
C GLU A 118 5.32 14.05 1.70
N ASP A 119 6.44 14.71 1.56
CA ASP A 119 6.65 15.77 0.58
C ASP A 119 7.01 15.17 -0.79
N GLU A 120 6.39 15.70 -1.84
CA GLU A 120 6.71 15.37 -3.24
C GLU A 120 8.21 15.56 -3.56
N ALA A 121 8.89 16.50 -2.90
CA ALA A 121 10.33 16.71 -3.04
C ALA A 121 11.13 15.47 -2.61
N TYR A 122 10.72 14.76 -1.57
CA TYR A 122 11.38 13.52 -1.18
C TYR A 122 11.15 12.41 -2.19
N LYS A 123 9.95 12.30 -2.74
CA LYS A 123 9.64 11.35 -3.81
C LYS A 123 10.50 11.60 -5.05
N GLN A 124 10.62 12.86 -5.48
CA GLN A 124 11.48 13.22 -6.62
C GLN A 124 12.95 12.86 -6.39
N GLN A 125 13.46 13.02 -5.16
CA GLN A 125 14.84 12.70 -4.82
C GLN A 125 15.11 11.19 -4.71
N SER A 126 14.14 10.41 -4.20
CA SER A 126 14.36 9.00 -3.82
C SER A 126 13.83 8.00 -4.84
N PHE A 127 12.87 8.38 -5.70
CA PHE A 127 12.15 7.46 -6.57
C PHE A 127 13.07 6.56 -7.41
N VAL A 128 14.06 7.13 -8.10
CA VAL A 128 14.95 6.37 -8.99
C VAL A 128 15.76 5.34 -8.22
N LEU A 129 16.27 5.72 -7.04
CA LEU A 129 16.98 4.81 -6.17
C LEU A 129 16.06 3.68 -5.69
N VAL A 130 14.90 4.01 -5.15
CA VAL A 130 13.93 3.03 -4.63
C VAL A 130 13.48 2.08 -5.71
N GLN A 131 13.08 2.59 -6.88
CA GLN A 131 12.66 1.76 -8.02
C GLN A 131 13.75 0.76 -8.44
N SER A 132 15.03 1.11 -8.33
CA SER A 132 16.13 0.22 -8.72
C SER A 132 16.29 -1.02 -7.83
N TYR A 133 15.66 -1.05 -6.68
CA TYR A 133 15.69 -2.19 -5.75
C TYR A 133 14.47 -3.11 -5.85
N PHE A 134 13.38 -2.66 -6.46
CA PHE A 134 12.16 -3.44 -6.62
C PHE A 134 11.88 -3.78 -8.08
N LYS A 135 11.46 -5.04 -8.34
CA LYS A 135 11.17 -5.53 -9.70
C LYS A 135 9.89 -4.95 -10.31
N PRO A 136 8.75 -4.87 -9.56
CA PRO A 136 7.53 -4.24 -10.07
C PRO A 136 7.76 -2.76 -10.37
N ASN A 137 7.06 -2.24 -11.38
CA ASN A 137 7.04 -0.79 -11.62
C ASN A 137 6.18 -0.12 -10.55
N LEU A 138 6.81 0.67 -9.69
CA LEU A 138 6.15 1.27 -8.53
C LEU A 138 5.09 2.31 -8.91
N VAL A 139 5.17 2.93 -10.10
CA VAL A 139 4.16 3.90 -10.55
C VAL A 139 2.86 3.19 -10.96
N PHE A 140 3.02 2.13 -11.75
CA PHE A 140 1.91 1.34 -12.28
C PHE A 140 2.44 -0.01 -12.75
N ASP A 141 1.97 -1.08 -12.17
CA ASP A 141 2.21 -2.42 -12.67
C ASP A 141 0.89 -3.19 -12.80
N ALA A 142 0.82 -4.16 -13.72
CA ALA A 142 -0.36 -4.96 -13.93
C ALA A 142 0.03 -6.37 -14.34
N ARG A 143 -0.52 -7.37 -13.62
CA ARG A 143 -0.21 -8.77 -13.87
C ARG A 143 -1.43 -9.66 -13.74
N ILE A 144 -1.68 -10.46 -14.79
CA ILE A 144 -2.76 -11.45 -14.78
C ILE A 144 -2.24 -12.74 -14.15
N VAL A 145 -2.88 -13.16 -13.05
CA VAL A 145 -2.59 -14.42 -12.35
C VAL A 145 -3.88 -15.18 -12.13
N GLY A 146 -3.95 -16.41 -12.64
CA GLY A 146 -5.12 -17.27 -12.49
C GLY A 146 -6.44 -16.71 -13.05
N GLY A 147 -6.38 -15.77 -13.99
CA GLY A 147 -7.55 -15.11 -14.56
C GLY A 147 -7.97 -13.81 -13.87
N VAL A 148 -7.22 -13.35 -12.86
CA VAL A 148 -7.39 -12.05 -12.20
C VAL A 148 -6.30 -11.11 -12.65
N ASN A 149 -6.63 -9.88 -13.00
CA ASN A 149 -5.68 -8.81 -13.28
C ASN A 149 -5.43 -8.00 -11.99
N PHE A 150 -4.28 -8.21 -11.38
CA PHE A 150 -3.84 -7.40 -10.24
C PHE A 150 -3.16 -6.14 -10.77
N VAL A 151 -3.71 -4.99 -10.43
CA VAL A 151 -3.17 -3.68 -10.82
C VAL A 151 -2.64 -2.98 -9.58
N THR A 152 -1.32 -2.87 -9.47
CA THR A 152 -0.66 -2.14 -8.39
C THR A 152 -0.38 -0.71 -8.81
N LEU A 153 -0.71 0.24 -7.96
CA LEU A 153 -0.72 1.66 -8.24
C LEU A 153 -0.07 2.46 -7.12
N ASP A 154 0.79 3.39 -7.49
CA ASP A 154 1.26 4.43 -6.59
C ASP A 154 0.17 5.51 -6.44
N ASN A 155 -0.43 5.60 -5.28
CA ASN A 155 -1.34 6.70 -4.91
C ASN A 155 -0.79 7.58 -3.77
N VAL A 156 0.50 7.64 -3.66
CA VAL A 156 1.25 8.52 -2.77
C VAL A 156 1.38 9.90 -3.46
N TYR A 157 0.99 10.99 -2.91
CA TYR A 157 0.36 11.20 -1.61
C TYR A 157 -1.14 11.45 -1.79
N TYR A 158 -1.95 10.40 -1.68
CA TYR A 158 -3.43 10.43 -1.76
C TYR A 158 -3.98 10.71 -3.17
N ASN A 159 -3.14 10.87 -4.19
CA ASN A 159 -3.53 11.28 -5.52
C ASN A 159 -3.08 10.30 -6.61
N PHE A 160 -3.86 10.22 -7.67
CA PHE A 160 -3.56 9.51 -8.90
C PHE A 160 -3.20 10.46 -10.02
N THR A 161 -2.48 9.97 -11.02
CA THR A 161 -2.08 10.73 -12.19
C THR A 161 -2.95 10.41 -13.41
N ALA A 162 -3.00 11.32 -14.38
CA ALA A 162 -3.65 11.08 -15.67
C ALA A 162 -3.02 9.88 -16.43
N TYR A 163 -1.71 9.66 -16.26
CA TYR A 163 -1.01 8.49 -16.81
C TYR A 163 -1.57 7.18 -16.24
N GLN A 164 -1.76 7.09 -14.94
CA GLN A 164 -2.33 5.90 -14.29
C GLN A 164 -3.77 5.64 -14.76
N LEU A 165 -4.58 6.69 -14.90
CA LEU A 165 -5.92 6.55 -15.48
C LEU A 165 -5.89 6.02 -16.92
N MET A 166 -4.99 6.53 -17.75
CA MET A 166 -4.81 6.04 -19.11
C MET A 166 -4.45 4.54 -19.11
N ARG A 167 -3.48 4.14 -18.31
CA ARG A 167 -3.06 2.74 -18.18
C ARG A 167 -4.19 1.85 -17.63
N MET A 168 -4.94 2.34 -16.64
CA MET A 168 -6.06 1.61 -16.06
C MET A 168 -7.16 1.32 -17.10
N LYS A 169 -7.45 2.30 -17.99
CA LYS A 169 -8.38 2.10 -19.11
C LYS A 169 -7.91 1.03 -20.11
N GLU A 170 -6.59 0.90 -20.30
CA GLU A 170 -6.01 -0.16 -21.13
C GLU A 170 -6.15 -1.53 -20.46
N GLU A 171 -5.92 -1.61 -19.15
CA GLU A 171 -6.08 -2.85 -18.41
C GLU A 171 -7.55 -3.35 -18.41
N ALA A 172 -8.51 -2.44 -18.26
CA ALA A 172 -9.93 -2.75 -18.31
C ALA A 172 -10.36 -3.41 -19.66
N LYS A 173 -9.78 -2.96 -20.77
CA LYS A 173 -10.06 -3.53 -22.11
C LYS A 173 -9.66 -4.99 -22.26
N LYS A 174 -8.81 -5.53 -21.37
CA LYS A 174 -8.39 -6.94 -21.41
C LYS A 174 -9.50 -7.91 -20.97
N GLY A 175 -10.56 -7.41 -20.30
CA GLY A 175 -11.75 -8.19 -19.94
C GLY A 175 -11.57 -9.16 -18.77
N PHE A 176 -10.49 -9.02 -18.00
CA PHE A 176 -10.29 -9.78 -16.76
C PHE A 176 -10.86 -9.02 -15.55
N PRO A 177 -11.37 -9.72 -14.52
CA PRO A 177 -11.66 -9.07 -13.24
C PRO A 177 -10.39 -8.42 -12.69
N ILE A 178 -10.49 -7.18 -12.25
CA ILE A 178 -9.39 -6.38 -11.74
C ILE A 178 -9.50 -6.26 -10.23
N ILE A 179 -8.40 -6.55 -9.54
CA ILE A 179 -8.18 -6.19 -8.15
C ILE A 179 -7.20 -5.01 -8.12
N LEU A 180 -7.68 -3.86 -7.66
CA LEU A 180 -6.83 -2.69 -7.44
C LEU A 180 -6.02 -2.87 -6.15
N CYS A 181 -4.71 -2.71 -6.23
CA CYS A 181 -3.80 -2.80 -5.11
C CYS A 181 -3.14 -1.44 -4.93
N VAL A 182 -3.45 -0.75 -3.86
CA VAL A 182 -2.99 0.61 -3.56
C VAL A 182 -2.49 0.69 -2.13
N HIS A 183 -1.68 1.69 -1.81
CA HIS A 183 -1.29 1.88 -0.42
C HIS A 183 -2.40 2.58 0.37
N THR A 184 -2.76 3.79 -0.01
CA THR A 184 -3.79 4.55 0.70
C THR A 184 -5.18 4.10 0.28
N PRO A 185 -6.04 3.66 1.21
CA PRO A 185 -7.38 3.20 0.88
C PRO A 185 -8.26 4.35 0.35
N PHE A 186 -9.26 3.98 -0.46
CA PHE A 186 -10.27 4.93 -0.90
C PHE A 186 -11.20 5.33 0.24
N TYR A 187 -11.73 6.54 0.16
CA TYR A 187 -12.72 6.99 1.11
C TYR A 187 -13.92 6.05 1.17
N ALA A 188 -14.26 5.64 2.39
CA ALA A 188 -15.49 4.96 2.74
C ALA A 188 -15.99 5.56 4.06
N PRO A 189 -17.29 5.91 4.21
CA PRO A 189 -17.78 6.58 5.40
C PRO A 189 -17.43 5.88 6.71
N LYS A 190 -17.62 4.56 6.78
CA LYS A 190 -17.31 3.78 7.99
C LYS A 190 -15.80 3.72 8.29
N LEU A 191 -14.96 3.60 7.26
CA LEU A 191 -13.51 3.64 7.44
C LEU A 191 -13.06 5.02 7.91
N TYR A 192 -13.64 6.08 7.34
CA TYR A 192 -13.38 7.46 7.77
C TYR A 192 -13.72 7.64 9.25
N ASP A 193 -14.93 7.26 9.67
CA ASP A 193 -15.37 7.41 11.05
C ASP A 193 -14.49 6.59 12.00
N PHE A 194 -14.16 5.33 11.64
CA PHE A 194 -13.24 4.48 12.40
C PHE A 194 -11.85 5.11 12.56
N MET A 195 -11.27 5.66 11.48
CA MET A 195 -9.94 6.29 11.54
C MET A 195 -9.97 7.58 12.36
N MET A 196 -11.01 8.39 12.24
CA MET A 196 -11.17 9.60 13.06
C MET A 196 -11.33 9.28 14.55
N GLU A 197 -11.98 8.18 14.90
CA GLU A 197 -12.08 7.70 16.29
C GLU A 197 -10.74 7.17 16.82
N THR A 198 -9.94 6.54 15.95
CA THR A 198 -8.68 5.89 16.35
C THR A 198 -7.52 6.89 16.37
N ASP A 199 -7.33 7.67 15.31
CA ASP A 199 -6.21 8.60 15.16
C ASP A 199 -6.53 10.03 15.60
N GLY A 200 -7.82 10.40 15.60
CA GLY A 200 -8.33 11.63 16.19
C GLY A 200 -8.06 12.93 15.42
N SER A 201 -7.28 12.90 14.32
CA SER A 201 -6.86 14.13 13.63
C SER A 201 -7.03 14.11 12.12
N CYS A 202 -6.96 12.95 11.49
CA CYS A 202 -7.01 12.79 10.04
C CYS A 202 -7.24 11.32 9.68
N ALA A 203 -8.14 11.05 8.74
CA ALA A 203 -8.45 9.69 8.33
C ALA A 203 -7.54 9.14 7.22
N TYR A 204 -6.66 9.93 6.64
CA TYR A 204 -5.64 9.51 5.66
C TYR A 204 -6.18 8.66 4.49
N LEU A 205 -7.24 9.12 3.83
CA LEU A 205 -7.94 8.40 2.77
C LEU A 205 -7.87 9.13 1.43
N THR A 206 -7.79 8.36 0.34
CA THR A 206 -7.82 8.89 -1.02
C THR A 206 -9.24 9.35 -1.40
N ALA A 207 -9.35 10.53 -1.96
CA ALA A 207 -10.60 11.13 -2.46
C ALA A 207 -11.71 11.25 -1.41
N ALA A 208 -11.35 11.55 -0.16
CA ALA A 208 -12.32 11.93 0.84
C ALA A 208 -13.05 13.23 0.40
N PRO A 209 -14.39 13.34 0.62
CA PRO A 209 -15.16 14.53 0.32
C PRO A 209 -14.59 15.78 0.99
N GLU A 210 -14.65 16.93 0.33
CA GLU A 210 -14.06 18.17 0.82
C GLU A 210 -14.60 18.59 2.20
N GLU A 211 -15.89 18.39 2.45
CA GLU A 211 -16.52 18.65 3.75
C GLU A 211 -15.97 17.77 4.88
N LYS A 212 -15.47 16.57 4.56
CA LYS A 212 -14.87 15.66 5.55
C LYS A 212 -13.45 16.08 5.93
N ILE A 213 -12.67 16.63 4.99
CA ILE A 213 -11.30 17.08 5.23
C ILE A 213 -11.20 18.55 5.64
N ALA A 214 -12.28 19.31 5.57
CA ALA A 214 -12.31 20.73 5.94
C ALA A 214 -11.95 21.01 7.42
N CYS A 215 -12.08 19.99 8.29
CA CYS A 215 -11.69 20.09 9.69
C CYS A 215 -10.17 19.86 9.92
N TYR A 216 -9.43 19.41 8.90
CA TYR A 216 -8.01 19.16 9.03
C TYR A 216 -7.19 20.46 9.08
N ASN A 217 -5.97 20.40 9.63
CA ASN A 217 -5.06 21.53 9.50
C ASN A 217 -4.76 21.83 8.02
N ALA A 218 -4.32 23.07 7.74
CA ALA A 218 -4.12 23.54 6.37
C ALA A 218 -3.15 22.69 5.53
N HIS A 219 -2.15 22.04 6.16
CA HIS A 219 -1.22 21.17 5.48
C HIS A 219 -1.92 19.88 5.05
N ARG A 220 -2.58 19.17 5.98
CA ARG A 220 -3.29 17.90 5.71
C ARG A 220 -4.46 18.10 4.75
N TYR A 221 -5.17 19.22 4.87
CA TYR A 221 -6.22 19.57 3.91
C TYR A 221 -5.68 19.64 2.48
N ARG A 222 -4.60 20.41 2.26
CA ARG A 222 -3.99 20.53 0.92
C ARG A 222 -3.46 19.20 0.40
N GLN A 223 -2.86 18.39 1.25
CA GLN A 223 -2.30 17.10 0.90
C GLN A 223 -3.37 16.10 0.47
N GLN A 224 -4.50 16.06 1.17
CA GLN A 224 -5.55 15.06 0.92
C GLN A 224 -6.67 15.54 -0.02
N LYS A 225 -6.68 16.81 -0.38
CA LYS A 225 -7.64 17.31 -1.36
C LYS A 225 -7.36 16.66 -2.72
N ALA A 226 -8.30 15.83 -3.17
CA ALA A 226 -8.18 15.16 -4.46
C ALA A 226 -8.14 16.20 -5.60
N ASP A 227 -7.16 16.02 -6.48
CA ASP A 227 -7.07 16.79 -7.70
C ASP A 227 -8.00 16.24 -8.81
N ALA A 228 -8.07 16.95 -9.95
CA ALA A 228 -8.92 16.55 -11.06
C ALA A 228 -8.56 15.19 -11.66
N ALA A 229 -7.27 14.81 -11.66
CA ALA A 229 -6.82 13.52 -12.18
C ALA A 229 -7.24 12.38 -11.23
N THR A 230 -7.12 12.60 -9.94
CA THR A 230 -7.58 11.66 -8.90
C THR A 230 -9.09 11.46 -8.96
N LEU A 231 -9.87 12.54 -9.04
CA LEU A 231 -11.32 12.44 -9.16
C LEU A 231 -11.74 11.69 -10.43
N ALA A 232 -11.08 11.94 -11.56
CA ALA A 232 -11.32 11.22 -12.81
C ALA A 232 -10.94 9.73 -12.72
N PHE A 233 -9.86 9.38 -11.99
CA PHE A 233 -9.48 7.99 -11.74
C PHE A 233 -10.54 7.28 -10.89
N VAL A 234 -10.95 7.89 -9.79
CA VAL A 234 -11.96 7.34 -8.88
C VAL A 234 -13.30 7.15 -9.59
N ASP A 235 -13.73 8.15 -10.37
CA ASP A 235 -14.94 8.07 -11.18
C ASP A 235 -14.88 6.90 -12.18
N PHE A 236 -13.78 6.77 -12.90
CA PHE A 236 -13.56 5.63 -13.80
C PHE A 236 -13.63 4.29 -13.05
N ALA A 237 -12.87 4.13 -11.96
CA ALA A 237 -12.83 2.90 -11.19
C ALA A 237 -14.21 2.53 -10.60
N ALA A 238 -14.99 3.53 -10.20
CA ALA A 238 -16.34 3.34 -9.66
C ALA A 238 -17.35 2.85 -10.71
N HIS A 239 -17.16 3.22 -11.97
CA HIS A 239 -18.08 2.85 -13.07
C HIS A 239 -17.58 1.62 -13.87
N GLU A 240 -16.29 1.29 -13.80
CA GLU A 240 -15.70 0.20 -14.59
C GLU A 240 -16.10 -1.17 -14.04
N PRO A 241 -16.88 -2.00 -14.79
CA PRO A 241 -17.39 -3.27 -14.29
C PRO A 241 -16.30 -4.29 -13.94
N SER A 242 -15.15 -4.22 -14.59
CA SER A 242 -14.05 -5.16 -14.34
C SER A 242 -13.34 -4.93 -13.00
N VAL A 243 -13.44 -3.76 -12.37
CA VAL A 243 -12.87 -3.51 -11.03
C VAL A 243 -13.70 -4.22 -9.97
N CYS A 244 -13.28 -5.36 -9.48
CA CYS A 244 -14.06 -6.26 -8.62
C CYS A 244 -13.64 -6.23 -7.16
N GLY A 245 -12.54 -5.58 -6.82
CA GLY A 245 -12.07 -5.48 -5.44
C GLY A 245 -10.90 -4.53 -5.29
N ILE A 246 -10.66 -4.14 -4.05
CA ILE A 246 -9.56 -3.25 -3.67
C ILE A 246 -8.84 -3.84 -2.47
N ILE A 247 -7.50 -3.82 -2.51
CA ILE A 247 -6.62 -4.20 -1.42
C ILE A 247 -5.74 -2.98 -1.09
N ALA A 248 -5.73 -2.56 0.16
CA ALA A 248 -5.01 -1.38 0.62
C ALA A 248 -4.27 -1.62 1.95
N GLY A 249 -3.46 -0.65 2.35
CA GLY A 249 -2.70 -0.59 3.61
C GLY A 249 -2.87 0.72 4.35
N HIS A 250 -1.75 1.31 4.82
CA HIS A 250 -1.61 2.66 5.34
C HIS A 250 -2.24 2.94 6.71
N CYS A 251 -3.41 2.38 6.97
CA CYS A 251 -4.15 2.67 8.21
C CYS A 251 -3.65 1.87 9.41
N HIS A 252 -2.74 0.93 9.25
CA HIS A 252 -2.21 0.01 10.28
C HIS A 252 -3.25 -0.88 10.96
N HIS A 253 -4.54 -0.59 10.78
CA HIS A 253 -5.65 -1.34 11.37
C HIS A 253 -6.36 -2.16 10.29
N PRO A 254 -6.56 -3.47 10.51
CA PRO A 254 -7.30 -4.30 9.57
C PRO A 254 -8.75 -3.86 9.51
N PHE A 255 -9.25 -3.56 8.33
CA PHE A 255 -10.61 -3.13 8.10
C PHE A 255 -11.14 -3.72 6.79
N ALA A 256 -12.42 -4.07 6.77
CA ALA A 256 -13.08 -4.52 5.55
C ALA A 256 -14.43 -3.84 5.42
N ASP A 257 -14.67 -3.26 4.26
CA ASP A 257 -15.96 -2.64 3.92
C ASP A 257 -16.26 -2.85 2.44
N THR A 258 -17.45 -2.43 2.04
CA THR A 258 -17.87 -2.42 0.65
C THR A 258 -18.12 -0.97 0.25
N LEU A 259 -17.36 -0.47 -0.71
CA LEU A 259 -17.55 0.87 -1.24
C LEU A 259 -18.92 0.94 -1.92
N SER A 260 -19.72 1.92 -1.51
CA SER A 260 -21.01 2.25 -2.13
C SER A 260 -20.80 3.20 -3.31
N TRP A 261 -20.00 2.79 -4.28
CA TRP A 261 -19.82 3.48 -5.54
C TRP A 261 -21.04 3.30 -6.44
N TYR A 262 -20.91 3.58 -7.72
CA TYR A 262 -21.96 3.26 -8.68
C TYR A 262 -22.42 1.79 -8.60
N ARG A 263 -21.51 0.93 -8.15
CA ARG A 263 -21.74 -0.45 -7.76
C ARG A 263 -21.01 -0.76 -6.45
N LYS A 264 -21.35 -1.88 -5.83
CA LYS A 264 -20.69 -2.33 -4.60
C LYS A 264 -19.34 -2.96 -4.93
N VAL A 265 -18.25 -2.39 -4.42
CA VAL A 265 -16.89 -2.91 -4.58
C VAL A 265 -16.30 -3.20 -3.19
N PRO A 266 -15.97 -4.48 -2.89
CA PRO A 266 -15.35 -4.80 -1.61
C PRO A 266 -13.93 -4.21 -1.53
N MET A 267 -13.58 -3.66 -0.37
CA MET A 267 -12.26 -3.14 -0.05
C MET A 267 -11.75 -3.77 1.24
N LEU A 268 -10.53 -4.31 1.18
CA LEU A 268 -9.76 -4.78 2.33
C LEU A 268 -8.64 -3.79 2.63
N VAL A 269 -8.54 -3.36 3.87
CA VAL A 269 -7.38 -2.66 4.42
C VAL A 269 -6.62 -3.64 5.30
N GLY A 270 -5.33 -3.85 5.02
CA GLY A 270 -4.48 -4.76 5.78
C GLY A 270 -4.13 -4.22 7.17
N GLY A 271 -3.89 -5.11 8.10
CA GLY A 271 -3.24 -4.77 9.36
C GLY A 271 -1.74 -4.66 9.18
N ALA A 272 -1.09 -3.87 10.03
CA ALA A 272 0.33 -3.55 9.91
C ALA A 272 1.24 -4.78 10.08
N GLY A 273 2.11 -5.00 9.12
CA GLY A 273 3.14 -6.04 9.15
C GLY A 273 4.17 -5.81 10.25
N CYS A 274 4.47 -4.54 10.59
CA CYS A 274 5.30 -4.19 11.74
C CYS A 274 4.73 -4.68 13.08
N SER A 275 3.42 -4.90 13.17
CA SER A 275 2.76 -5.56 14.31
C SER A 275 2.62 -7.08 14.14
N GLY A 276 3.13 -7.64 13.04
CA GLY A 276 3.07 -9.06 12.73
C GLY A 276 1.75 -9.53 12.11
N CYS A 277 0.98 -8.63 11.51
CA CYS A 277 -0.25 -8.94 10.79
C CYS A 277 0.02 -9.30 9.31
N ALA A 278 -0.82 -10.20 8.78
CA ALA A 278 -0.90 -10.50 7.35
C ALA A 278 -2.31 -10.98 7.00
N ALA A 279 -2.67 -10.98 5.72
CA ALA A 279 -3.93 -11.53 5.26
C ALA A 279 -3.71 -12.56 4.15
N GLU A 280 -4.29 -13.75 4.31
CA GLU A 280 -4.41 -14.68 3.20
C GLU A 280 -5.68 -14.34 2.43
N ILE A 281 -5.52 -13.96 1.16
CA ILE A 281 -6.63 -13.55 0.31
C ILE A 281 -6.93 -14.66 -0.67
N ILE A 282 -8.21 -15.00 -0.77
CA ILE A 282 -8.76 -16.01 -1.68
C ILE A 282 -9.66 -15.27 -2.66
N ILE A 283 -9.46 -15.49 -3.96
CA ILE A 283 -10.27 -14.91 -5.03
C ILE A 283 -10.85 -16.06 -5.85
N ASP A 284 -12.18 -16.12 -5.97
CA ASP A 284 -12.94 -17.19 -6.63
C ASP A 284 -14.06 -16.69 -7.55
#